data_be2bd6e3693401b662e15274d33e813a
#
_entry.id   be2bd6e3693401b662e15274d33e813a
#
_cell.length_a   1.000
_cell.length_b   1.000
_cell.length_c   1.000
_cell.angle_alpha   90.00
_cell.angle_beta   90.00
_cell.angle_gamma   90.00
#
_symmetry.space_group_name_H-M   'P 1'
#
loop_
_entity.id
_entity.type
_entity.pdbx_description
1 polymer ?
#
loop_
_entity_poly.entity_id
_entity_poly.type
_entity_poly.pdbx_seq_one_letter_code
_entity_poly.pdbx_strand_id
1 'polypeptide(L)'
;MCDDLVVTDLVTRARNGDTQAWDALVQRHAPLIWSICRRYRLGGADAEDVAQAVWLRLVDQLDKLRDPAAIAGWLATTTRRECCRQLRAARRPQTAWPQLDAETIPDERAGTAEHELLAAERHAALREAFAHLTPRDQQLITILTADPPVPYAEISARLGIPVGSIGPSRGRCLAKLRRHPAIAALINAGAEAA
;
A
#
# COMPACT_ATOMS: atom_id res chain seq x y z
N MET A 1 -14.88 4.71 -7.86
CA MET A 1 -15.16 4.26 -9.24
C MET A 1 -14.57 5.19 -10.29
N CYS A 2 -14.70 6.52 -10.17
CA CYS A 2 -14.06 7.45 -11.12
C CYS A 2 -12.52 7.40 -11.05
N ASP A 3 -11.94 7.33 -9.86
CA ASP A 3 -10.51 7.26 -9.60
C ASP A 3 -9.86 5.96 -10.10
N ASP A 4 -10.52 4.83 -9.96
CA ASP A 4 -10.07 3.54 -10.48
C ASP A 4 -10.06 3.51 -12.03
N LEU A 5 -11.00 4.22 -12.66
CA LEU A 5 -11.05 4.35 -14.12
C LEU A 5 -9.90 5.22 -14.64
N VAL A 6 -9.61 6.34 -13.98
CA VAL A 6 -8.48 7.21 -14.31
C VAL A 6 -7.15 6.46 -14.19
N VAL A 7 -6.96 5.73 -13.10
CA VAL A 7 -5.73 4.93 -12.89
C VAL A 7 -5.61 3.82 -13.93
N THR A 8 -6.71 3.17 -14.29
CA THR A 8 -6.73 2.12 -15.32
C THR A 8 -6.36 2.67 -16.70
N ASP A 9 -6.87 3.85 -17.04
CA ASP A 9 -6.51 4.54 -18.29
C ASP A 9 -5.02 4.91 -18.30
N LEU A 10 -4.52 5.54 -17.23
CA LEU A 10 -3.11 5.90 -17.11
C LEU A 10 -2.19 4.68 -17.24
N VAL A 11 -2.51 3.57 -16.60
CA VAL A 11 -1.74 2.33 -16.72
C VAL A 11 -1.76 1.81 -18.16
N THR A 12 -2.91 1.84 -18.81
CA THR A 12 -3.04 1.37 -20.20
C THR A 12 -2.22 2.23 -21.16
N ARG A 13 -2.27 3.54 -21.02
CA ARG A 13 -1.48 4.48 -21.84
C ARG A 13 0.02 4.34 -21.57
N ALA A 14 0.42 4.23 -20.30
CA ALA A 14 1.82 4.03 -19.94
C ALA A 14 2.39 2.72 -20.50
N ARG A 15 1.61 1.62 -20.55
CA ARG A 15 1.97 0.38 -21.25
C ARG A 15 2.26 0.59 -22.73
N ASN A 16 1.55 1.51 -23.36
CA ASN A 16 1.71 1.84 -24.77
C ASN A 16 2.82 2.89 -25.03
N GLY A 17 3.64 3.19 -24.01
CA GLY A 17 4.78 4.11 -24.12
C GLY A 17 4.43 5.59 -23.96
N ASP A 18 3.23 5.93 -23.48
CA ASP A 18 2.85 7.31 -23.19
C ASP A 18 3.59 7.82 -21.93
N THR A 19 4.60 8.67 -22.16
CA THR A 19 5.43 9.25 -21.09
C THR A 19 4.62 10.17 -20.19
N GLN A 20 3.63 10.89 -20.69
CA GLN A 20 2.79 11.77 -19.87
C GLN A 20 1.91 10.96 -18.92
N ALA A 21 1.38 9.82 -19.38
CA ALA A 21 0.64 8.91 -18.52
C ALA A 21 1.54 8.28 -17.44
N TRP A 22 2.80 7.96 -17.78
CA TRP A 22 3.80 7.50 -16.83
C TRP A 22 4.10 8.56 -15.76
N ASP A 23 4.36 9.80 -16.17
CA ASP A 23 4.64 10.91 -15.27
C ASP A 23 3.46 11.17 -14.32
N ALA A 24 2.23 11.10 -14.81
CA ALA A 24 1.03 11.23 -14.00
C ALA A 24 0.90 10.10 -12.97
N LEU A 25 1.24 8.85 -13.34
CA LEU A 25 1.30 7.72 -12.40
C LEU A 25 2.33 7.94 -11.31
N VAL A 26 3.53 8.44 -11.68
CA VAL A 26 4.60 8.74 -10.74
C VAL A 26 4.16 9.85 -9.77
N GLN A 27 3.68 10.98 -10.27
CA GLN A 27 3.22 12.11 -9.46
C GLN A 27 2.13 11.69 -8.46
N ARG A 28 1.17 10.88 -8.90
CA ARG A 28 0.06 10.40 -8.09
C ARG A 28 0.50 9.49 -6.95
N HIS A 29 1.50 8.63 -7.19
CA HIS A 29 1.86 7.57 -6.25
C HIS A 29 3.17 7.82 -5.51
N ALA A 30 3.97 8.80 -5.89
CA ALA A 30 5.20 9.16 -5.19
C ALA A 30 4.96 9.49 -3.71
N PRO A 31 3.91 10.25 -3.32
CA PRO A 31 3.63 10.51 -1.91
C PRO A 31 3.41 9.24 -1.08
N LEU A 32 2.79 8.20 -1.67
CA LEU A 32 2.60 6.91 -1.01
C LEU A 32 3.95 6.23 -0.73
N ILE A 33 4.84 6.18 -1.72
CA ILE A 33 6.17 5.59 -1.58
C ILE A 33 6.97 6.33 -0.49
N TRP A 34 7.01 7.65 -0.56
CA TRP A 34 7.72 8.47 0.42
C TRP A 34 7.16 8.33 1.83
N SER A 35 5.83 8.23 2.00
CA SER A 35 5.22 8.01 3.31
C SER A 35 5.64 6.68 3.92
N ILE A 36 5.77 5.63 3.09
CA ILE A 36 6.24 4.32 3.54
C ILE A 36 7.72 4.39 3.92
N CYS A 37 8.60 4.98 3.08
CA CYS A 37 10.02 5.12 3.39
C CYS A 37 10.23 5.84 4.74
N ARG A 38 9.50 6.92 4.99
CA ARG A 38 9.55 7.64 6.28
C ARG A 38 9.14 6.76 7.45
N ARG A 39 8.10 5.94 7.29
CA ARG A 39 7.67 4.98 8.32
C ARG A 39 8.76 3.98 8.69
N TYR A 40 9.62 3.63 7.73
CA TYR A 40 10.81 2.80 7.95
C TYR A 40 12.05 3.60 8.37
N ARG A 41 11.89 4.91 8.66
CA ARG A 41 12.99 5.82 9.03
C ARG A 41 14.09 5.88 7.96
N LEU A 42 13.75 5.63 6.71
CA LEU A 42 14.61 5.85 5.57
C LEU A 42 14.40 7.29 5.06
N GLY A 43 15.48 8.02 4.93
CA GLY A 43 15.49 9.38 4.41
C GLY A 43 16.62 9.61 3.45
N GLY A 44 16.66 10.77 2.78
CA GLY A 44 17.72 11.12 1.84
C GLY A 44 17.94 10.07 0.77
N ALA A 45 19.21 9.73 0.49
CA ALA A 45 19.60 8.80 -0.56
C ALA A 45 18.97 7.40 -0.42
N ASP A 46 18.84 6.88 0.81
CA ASP A 46 18.26 5.56 1.02
C ASP A 46 16.79 5.49 0.57
N ALA A 47 16.02 6.55 0.82
CA ALA A 47 14.62 6.62 0.38
C ALA A 47 14.52 6.81 -1.14
N GLU A 48 15.45 7.57 -1.75
CA GLU A 48 15.55 7.72 -3.20
C GLU A 48 15.88 6.39 -3.87
N ASP A 49 16.84 5.64 -3.35
CA ASP A 49 17.20 4.31 -3.84
C ASP A 49 16.02 3.34 -3.79
N VAL A 50 15.27 3.34 -2.68
CA VAL A 50 14.05 2.54 -2.56
C VAL A 50 13.00 2.98 -3.60
N ALA A 51 12.76 4.28 -3.73
CA ALA A 51 11.79 4.80 -4.69
C ALA A 51 12.17 4.41 -6.12
N GLN A 52 13.43 4.59 -6.50
CA GLN A 52 13.95 4.22 -7.81
C GLN A 52 13.79 2.71 -8.09
N ALA A 53 14.16 1.86 -7.12
CA ALA A 53 14.00 0.41 -7.25
C ALA A 53 12.52 0.01 -7.42
N VAL A 54 11.60 0.67 -6.73
CA VAL A 54 10.15 0.43 -6.85
C VAL A 54 9.65 0.82 -8.24
N TRP A 55 10.06 1.98 -8.75
CA TRP A 55 9.66 2.44 -10.09
C TRP A 55 10.22 1.54 -11.21
N LEU A 56 11.48 1.14 -11.13
CA LEU A 56 12.07 0.19 -12.08
C LEU A 56 11.30 -1.13 -12.11
N ARG A 57 10.94 -1.66 -10.92
CA ARG A 57 10.12 -2.88 -10.85
C ARG A 57 8.71 -2.69 -11.38
N LEU A 58 8.15 -1.48 -11.26
CA LEU A 58 6.85 -1.19 -11.86
C LEU A 58 6.94 -1.25 -13.38
N VAL A 59 7.98 -0.66 -13.98
CA VAL A 59 8.23 -0.75 -15.44
C VAL A 59 8.27 -2.19 -15.89
N ASP A 60 9.07 -3.04 -15.23
CA ASP A 60 9.21 -4.47 -15.57
C ASP A 60 7.93 -5.29 -15.41
N GLN A 61 7.03 -4.85 -14.55
CA GLN A 61 5.81 -5.58 -14.20
C GLN A 61 4.53 -4.93 -14.74
N LEU A 62 4.63 -3.76 -15.37
CA LEU A 62 3.49 -2.98 -15.81
C LEU A 62 2.59 -3.79 -16.75
N ASP A 63 3.19 -4.50 -17.71
CA ASP A 63 2.46 -5.34 -18.67
C ASP A 63 1.80 -6.57 -18.03
N LYS A 64 2.36 -7.05 -16.92
CA LYS A 64 1.89 -8.23 -16.20
C LYS A 64 0.85 -7.91 -15.13
N LEU A 65 0.58 -6.64 -14.89
CA LEU A 65 -0.36 -6.20 -13.86
C LEU A 65 -1.80 -6.54 -14.30
N ARG A 66 -2.41 -7.57 -13.69
CA ARG A 66 -3.74 -8.05 -14.05
C ARG A 66 -4.87 -7.09 -13.70
N ASP A 67 -4.70 -6.33 -12.62
CA ASP A 67 -5.67 -5.36 -12.12
C ASP A 67 -4.98 -4.00 -11.96
N PRO A 68 -5.11 -3.10 -12.95
CA PRO A 68 -4.53 -1.75 -12.88
C PRO A 68 -5.03 -0.93 -11.68
N ALA A 69 -6.27 -1.12 -11.24
CA ALA A 69 -6.82 -0.43 -10.08
C ALA A 69 -6.09 -0.83 -8.77
N ALA A 70 -5.42 -1.99 -8.74
CA ALA A 70 -4.66 -2.45 -7.58
C ALA A 70 -3.22 -1.90 -7.51
N ILE A 71 -2.81 -1.00 -8.42
CA ILE A 71 -1.42 -0.49 -8.50
C ILE A 71 -0.95 0.12 -7.18
N ALA A 72 -1.79 0.89 -6.48
CA ALA A 72 -1.43 1.49 -5.20
C ALA A 72 -1.08 0.43 -4.15
N GLY A 73 -1.85 -0.65 -4.07
CA GLY A 73 -1.57 -1.78 -3.18
C GLY A 73 -0.29 -2.54 -3.56
N TRP A 74 -0.04 -2.68 -4.86
CA TRP A 74 1.19 -3.28 -5.36
C TRP A 74 2.40 -2.43 -5.02
N LEU A 75 2.34 -1.11 -5.25
CA LEU A 75 3.39 -0.16 -4.89
C LEU A 75 3.67 -0.18 -3.39
N ALA A 76 2.63 -0.11 -2.55
CA ALA A 76 2.79 -0.16 -1.11
C ALA A 76 3.50 -1.44 -0.64
N THR A 77 3.13 -2.60 -1.18
CA THR A 77 3.74 -3.89 -0.83
C THR A 77 5.18 -3.97 -1.31
N THR A 78 5.45 -3.47 -2.53
CA THR A 78 6.80 -3.48 -3.12
C THR A 78 7.72 -2.53 -2.36
N THR A 79 7.25 -1.32 -2.03
CA THR A 79 8.01 -0.34 -1.25
C THR A 79 8.40 -0.91 0.12
N ARG A 80 7.46 -1.53 0.86
CA ARG A 80 7.78 -2.16 2.15
C ARG A 80 8.87 -3.22 2.01
N ARG A 81 8.79 -4.07 0.99
CA ARG A 81 9.81 -5.11 0.73
C ARG A 81 11.18 -4.49 0.44
N GLU A 82 11.24 -3.41 -0.33
CA GLU A 82 12.49 -2.71 -0.62
C GLU A 82 13.04 -2.02 0.62
N CYS A 83 12.21 -1.36 1.44
CA CYS A 83 12.64 -0.81 2.72
C CYS A 83 13.25 -1.90 3.63
N CYS A 84 12.57 -3.04 3.78
CA CYS A 84 13.10 -4.17 4.55
C CYS A 84 14.43 -4.70 3.97
N ARG A 85 14.56 -4.74 2.64
CA ARG A 85 15.79 -5.16 1.96
C ARG A 85 16.92 -4.19 2.25
N GLN A 86 16.69 -2.88 2.13
CA GLN A 86 17.66 -1.83 2.40
C GLN A 86 18.15 -1.88 3.85
N LEU A 87 17.22 -1.99 4.80
CA LEU A 87 17.55 -2.09 6.23
C LEU A 87 18.35 -3.35 6.56
N ARG A 88 18.08 -4.48 5.90
CA ARG A 88 18.90 -5.70 6.06
C ARG A 88 20.30 -5.54 5.46
N ALA A 89 20.44 -4.86 4.33
CA ALA A 89 21.73 -4.59 3.69
C ALA A 89 22.59 -3.63 4.54
N ALA A 90 21.97 -2.62 5.15
CA ALA A 90 22.64 -1.68 6.05
C ALA A 90 23.08 -2.35 7.37
N ARG A 91 22.41 -3.43 7.79
CA ARG A 91 22.77 -4.22 8.97
C ARG A 91 23.80 -5.28 8.60
N ARG A 92 25.10 -4.95 8.56
CA ARG A 92 26.15 -5.96 8.78
C ARG A 92 25.97 -6.56 10.17
N PRO A 93 26.31 -7.86 10.40
CA PRO A 93 25.77 -8.64 11.49
C PRO A 93 26.23 -8.12 12.86
N GLN A 94 25.36 -7.46 13.58
CA GLN A 94 25.37 -7.39 15.04
C GLN A 94 23.93 -7.29 15.56
N THR A 95 23.53 -8.39 16.18
CA THR A 95 22.54 -8.58 17.25
C THR A 95 21.47 -7.51 17.51
N ALA A 96 20.25 -8.00 17.66
CA ALA A 96 19.06 -7.38 18.21
C ALA A 96 18.27 -6.48 17.26
N TRP A 97 17.06 -6.97 16.94
CA TRP A 97 15.99 -6.18 16.37
C TRP A 97 15.59 -5.07 17.34
N PRO A 98 15.62 -3.79 16.97
CA PRO A 98 14.84 -2.83 17.69
C PRO A 98 13.38 -3.19 17.40
N GLN A 99 12.63 -3.51 18.43
CA GLN A 99 11.18 -3.41 18.37
C GLN A 99 10.88 -1.97 17.96
N LEU A 100 10.25 -1.84 16.79
CA LEU A 100 9.66 -0.57 16.36
C LEU A 100 8.43 -0.39 17.25
N ASP A 101 8.64 0.27 18.38
CA ASP A 101 7.54 0.85 19.14
C ASP A 101 6.75 1.71 18.17
N ALA A 102 5.45 1.49 18.14
CA ALA A 102 4.50 2.19 17.28
C ALA A 102 4.26 3.64 17.77
N GLU A 103 5.28 4.25 18.37
CA GLU A 103 5.24 5.65 18.79
C GLU A 103 5.58 6.56 17.62
N THR A 104 4.51 7.13 17.12
CA THR A 104 4.39 8.49 16.58
C THR A 104 5.68 9.10 16.06
N ILE A 105 5.96 8.91 14.77
CA ILE A 105 6.83 9.82 14.04
C ILE A 105 6.03 11.13 13.90
N PRO A 106 6.51 12.25 14.48
CA PRO A 106 5.88 13.54 14.21
C PRO A 106 5.90 13.77 12.70
N ASP A 107 4.73 13.92 12.10
CA ASP A 107 4.61 14.40 10.74
C ASP A 107 5.05 15.86 10.77
N GLU A 108 6.26 16.17 10.26
CA GLU A 108 6.74 17.57 10.11
C GLU A 108 5.91 18.38 9.11
N ARG A 109 5.01 17.75 8.40
CA ARG A 109 3.80 18.39 7.92
C ARG A 109 2.75 18.22 9.01
N ALA A 110 2.93 18.94 10.13
CA ALA A 110 1.86 19.16 11.09
C ALA A 110 0.65 19.63 10.28
N GLY A 111 -0.18 18.67 9.92
CA GLY A 111 -1.40 18.90 9.18
C GLY A 111 -2.20 19.90 9.99
N THR A 112 -2.83 20.83 9.33
CA THR A 112 -3.86 21.64 9.95
C THR A 112 -4.79 20.70 10.74
N ALA A 113 -5.41 21.18 11.82
CA ALA A 113 -6.36 20.39 12.63
C ALA A 113 -7.38 19.65 11.75
N GLU A 114 -7.68 20.20 10.58
CA GLU A 114 -8.50 19.60 9.52
C GLU A 114 -7.89 18.32 8.93
N HIS A 115 -6.59 18.26 8.68
CA HIS A 115 -5.92 17.04 8.20
C HIS A 115 -5.90 15.92 9.24
N GLU A 116 -5.76 16.28 10.51
CA GLU A 116 -5.81 15.32 11.62
C GLU A 116 -7.22 14.75 11.80
N LEU A 117 -8.24 15.62 11.69
CA LEU A 117 -9.63 15.22 11.74
C LEU A 117 -9.99 14.28 10.60
N LEU A 118 -9.63 14.63 9.37
CA LEU A 118 -9.83 13.77 8.18
C LEU A 118 -9.09 12.43 8.30
N ALA A 119 -7.90 12.41 8.87
CA ALA A 119 -7.17 11.18 9.12
C ALA A 119 -7.88 10.31 10.17
N ALA A 120 -8.39 10.91 11.25
CA ALA A 120 -9.14 10.22 12.29
C ALA A 120 -10.45 9.62 11.74
N GLU A 121 -11.18 10.36 10.91
CA GLU A 121 -12.41 9.88 10.23
C GLU A 121 -12.11 8.70 9.31
N ARG A 122 -11.05 8.80 8.48
CA ARG A 122 -10.61 7.69 7.62
C ARG A 122 -10.23 6.44 8.42
N HIS A 123 -9.54 6.61 9.54
CA HIS A 123 -9.18 5.51 10.43
C HIS A 123 -10.41 4.90 11.12
N ALA A 124 -11.39 5.71 11.51
CA ALA A 124 -12.64 5.23 12.10
C ALA A 124 -13.44 4.41 11.10
N ALA A 125 -13.64 4.93 9.89
CA ALA A 125 -14.34 4.23 8.82
C ALA A 125 -13.66 2.91 8.42
N LEU A 126 -12.32 2.90 8.37
CA LEU A 126 -11.56 1.68 8.06
C LEU A 126 -11.71 0.64 9.17
N ARG A 127 -11.65 1.03 10.44
CA ARG A 127 -11.85 0.12 11.58
C ARG A 127 -13.26 -0.46 11.57
N GLU A 128 -14.26 0.35 11.32
CA GLU A 128 -15.65 -0.10 11.21
C GLU A 128 -15.82 -1.11 10.08
N ALA A 129 -15.38 -0.79 8.87
CA ALA A 129 -15.43 -1.69 7.73
C ALA A 129 -14.66 -3.00 7.97
N PHE A 130 -13.49 -2.93 8.61
CA PHE A 130 -12.69 -4.10 8.96
C PHE A 130 -13.40 -4.99 9.98
N ALA A 131 -14.07 -4.42 10.97
CA ALA A 131 -14.84 -5.18 11.97
C ALA A 131 -16.01 -5.97 11.34
N HIS A 132 -16.53 -5.54 10.20
CA HIS A 132 -17.58 -6.24 9.44
C HIS A 132 -17.06 -7.39 8.56
N LEU A 133 -15.75 -7.55 8.43
CA LEU A 133 -15.18 -8.73 7.76
C LEU A 133 -15.34 -9.98 8.64
N THR A 134 -15.41 -11.15 7.99
CA THR A 134 -15.36 -12.41 8.74
C THR A 134 -14.02 -12.55 9.48
N PRO A 135 -13.96 -13.28 10.61
CA PRO A 135 -12.69 -13.48 11.34
C PRO A 135 -11.56 -14.01 10.45
N ARG A 136 -11.89 -14.88 9.50
CA ARG A 136 -10.92 -15.43 8.54
C ARG A 136 -10.41 -14.38 7.57
N ASP A 137 -11.29 -13.50 7.07
CA ASP A 137 -10.93 -12.39 6.19
C ASP A 137 -10.06 -11.37 6.94
N GLN A 138 -10.40 -11.06 8.21
CA GLN A 138 -9.61 -10.20 9.08
C GLN A 138 -8.21 -10.75 9.29
N GLN A 139 -8.08 -12.04 9.63
CA GLN A 139 -6.78 -12.71 9.78
C GLN A 139 -5.95 -12.64 8.49
N LEU A 140 -6.57 -12.90 7.35
CA LEU A 140 -5.89 -12.84 6.05
C LEU A 140 -5.35 -11.43 5.78
N ILE A 141 -6.18 -10.39 5.94
CA ILE A 141 -5.76 -9.00 5.72
C ILE A 141 -4.67 -8.60 6.71
N THR A 142 -4.82 -8.94 8.00
CA THR A 142 -3.81 -8.64 9.03
C THR A 142 -2.45 -9.25 8.68
N ILE A 143 -2.42 -10.54 8.29
CA ILE A 143 -1.15 -11.19 7.92
C ILE A 143 -0.57 -10.61 6.63
N LEU A 144 -1.41 -10.27 5.64
CA LEU A 144 -0.97 -9.66 4.39
C LEU A 144 -0.43 -8.24 4.55
N THR A 145 -0.87 -7.53 5.59
CA THR A 145 -0.41 -6.16 5.93
C THR A 145 0.63 -6.15 7.02
N ALA A 146 1.01 -7.32 7.55
CA ALA A 146 2.03 -7.44 8.59
C ALA A 146 3.38 -6.90 8.13
N ASP A 147 4.10 -6.33 9.07
CA ASP A 147 5.44 -5.82 8.88
C ASP A 147 6.38 -6.48 9.91
N PRO A 148 7.38 -7.24 9.46
CA PRO A 148 7.79 -7.49 8.07
C PRO A 148 6.78 -8.34 7.27
N PRO A 149 6.77 -8.24 5.92
CA PRO A 149 5.84 -9.00 5.08
C PRO A 149 6.01 -10.51 5.24
N VAL A 150 4.90 -11.21 5.48
CA VAL A 150 4.88 -12.67 5.64
C VAL A 150 4.88 -13.34 4.25
N PRO A 151 5.74 -14.35 4.01
CA PRO A 151 5.75 -15.11 2.76
C PRO A 151 4.42 -15.84 2.53
N TYR A 152 3.98 -15.94 1.27
CA TYR A 152 2.71 -16.60 0.92
C TYR A 152 2.66 -18.09 1.33
N ALA A 153 3.79 -18.78 1.32
CA ALA A 153 3.87 -20.15 1.81
C ALA A 153 3.53 -20.25 3.29
N GLU A 154 3.99 -19.29 4.08
CA GLU A 154 3.69 -19.20 5.51
C GLU A 154 2.24 -18.79 5.77
N ILE A 155 1.70 -17.83 4.98
CA ILE A 155 0.27 -17.47 5.02
C ILE A 155 -0.60 -18.69 4.73
N SER A 156 -0.24 -19.46 3.70
CA SER A 156 -0.90 -20.71 3.32
C SER A 156 -0.93 -21.71 4.48
N ALA A 157 0.21 -21.92 5.13
CA ALA A 157 0.33 -22.83 6.27
C ALA A 157 -0.50 -22.36 7.48
N ARG A 158 -0.44 -21.06 7.82
CA ARG A 158 -1.15 -20.48 8.97
C ARG A 158 -2.67 -20.49 8.81
N LEU A 159 -3.16 -20.24 7.60
CA LEU A 159 -4.60 -20.11 7.34
C LEU A 159 -5.24 -21.38 6.75
N GLY A 160 -4.43 -22.40 6.43
CA GLY A 160 -4.91 -23.62 5.80
C GLY A 160 -5.55 -23.37 4.42
N ILE A 161 -5.00 -22.46 3.61
CA ILE A 161 -5.50 -22.14 2.27
C ILE A 161 -4.40 -22.34 1.23
N PRO A 162 -4.72 -22.83 0.02
CA PRO A 162 -3.73 -22.93 -1.05
C PRO A 162 -3.11 -21.58 -1.39
N VAL A 163 -1.80 -21.55 -1.68
CA VAL A 163 -1.07 -20.32 -2.06
C VAL A 163 -1.77 -19.57 -3.19
N GLY A 164 -2.26 -20.28 -4.20
CA GLY A 164 -3.00 -19.71 -5.33
C GLY A 164 -4.34 -19.05 -4.96
N SER A 165 -4.91 -19.39 -3.78
CA SER A 165 -6.19 -18.81 -3.29
C SER A 165 -5.99 -17.51 -2.51
N ILE A 166 -4.75 -17.17 -2.11
CA ILE A 166 -4.46 -15.98 -1.30
C ILE A 166 -4.83 -14.71 -2.09
N GLY A 167 -4.39 -14.60 -3.35
CA GLY A 167 -4.69 -13.46 -4.20
C GLY A 167 -6.19 -13.23 -4.42
N PRO A 168 -6.94 -14.23 -4.92
CA PRO A 168 -8.39 -14.14 -5.05
C PRO A 168 -9.13 -13.81 -3.74
N SER A 169 -8.71 -14.40 -2.61
CA SER A 169 -9.31 -14.12 -1.30
C SER A 169 -9.04 -12.67 -0.86
N ARG A 170 -7.80 -12.18 -1.02
CA ARG A 170 -7.46 -10.76 -0.80
C ARG A 170 -8.36 -9.85 -1.64
N GLY A 171 -8.53 -10.16 -2.94
CA GLY A 171 -9.37 -9.36 -3.83
C GLY A 171 -10.82 -9.28 -3.32
N ARG A 172 -11.39 -10.41 -2.87
CA ARG A 172 -12.74 -10.42 -2.28
C ARG A 172 -12.84 -9.60 -0.99
N CYS A 173 -11.84 -9.69 -0.10
CA CYS A 173 -11.80 -8.89 1.14
C CYS A 173 -11.75 -7.40 0.83
N LEU A 174 -10.88 -6.98 -0.09
CA LEU A 174 -10.78 -5.58 -0.50
C LEU A 174 -12.07 -5.08 -1.16
N ALA A 175 -12.74 -5.91 -1.97
CA ALA A 175 -14.02 -5.56 -2.55
C ALA A 175 -15.13 -5.38 -1.49
N LYS A 176 -15.14 -6.21 -0.42
CA LYS A 176 -16.05 -6.03 0.72
C LYS A 176 -15.77 -4.71 1.44
N LEU A 177 -14.50 -4.39 1.74
CA LEU A 177 -14.12 -3.15 2.39
C LEU A 177 -14.56 -1.93 1.56
N ARG A 178 -14.28 -1.93 0.25
CA ARG A 178 -14.67 -0.83 -0.65
C ARG A 178 -16.18 -0.59 -0.72
N ARG A 179 -16.99 -1.64 -0.59
CA ARG A 179 -18.47 -1.57 -0.60
C ARG A 179 -19.04 -1.17 0.74
N HIS A 180 -18.27 -1.16 1.80
CA HIS A 180 -18.76 -0.77 3.11
C HIS A 180 -19.19 0.71 3.09
N PRO A 181 -20.38 1.08 3.64
CA PRO A 181 -20.92 2.44 3.52
C PRO A 181 -19.95 3.51 4.01
N ALA A 182 -19.28 3.28 5.15
CA ALA A 182 -18.32 4.22 5.71
C ALA A 182 -17.13 4.47 4.77
N ILE A 183 -16.63 3.44 4.08
CA ILE A 183 -15.53 3.59 3.10
C ILE A 183 -16.06 4.23 1.81
N ALA A 184 -17.23 3.83 1.34
CA ALA A 184 -17.85 4.40 0.14
C ALA A 184 -18.10 5.91 0.28
N ALA A 185 -18.53 6.36 1.46
CA ALA A 185 -18.72 7.77 1.75
C ALA A 185 -17.41 8.57 1.64
N LEU A 186 -16.31 8.04 2.18
CA LEU A 186 -15.00 8.69 2.09
C LEU A 186 -14.46 8.77 0.65
N ILE A 187 -14.70 7.73 -0.16
CA ILE A 187 -14.29 7.70 -1.56
C ILE A 187 -15.07 8.77 -2.35
N ASN A 188 -16.38 8.90 -2.11
CA ASN A 188 -17.23 9.87 -2.79
C ASN A 188 -16.89 11.32 -2.38
N ALA A 189 -16.68 11.58 -1.09
CA ALA A 189 -16.26 12.89 -0.60
C ALA A 189 -14.90 13.33 -1.18
N GLY A 190 -13.96 12.40 -1.34
CA GLY A 190 -12.67 12.67 -1.97
C GLY A 190 -12.75 12.93 -3.48
N ALA A 191 -13.78 12.41 -4.15
CA ALA A 191 -14.01 12.63 -5.58
C ALA A 191 -14.69 13.98 -5.88
N GLU A 192 -15.41 14.56 -4.91
CA GLU A 192 -16.06 15.88 -5.02
C GLU A 192 -15.09 17.03 -4.72
N ALA A 193 -13.99 16.75 -4.00
CA ALA A 193 -12.97 17.74 -3.61
C ALA A 193 -11.78 17.82 -4.59
N ALA A 194 -11.73 17.01 -5.64
CA ALA A 194 -10.67 16.94 -6.65
C ALA A 194 -11.13 17.46 -8.01
#